data_5ca8c1da1fa6570e8ca6f642b9a5f976
#
_entry.id   5ca8c1da1fa6570e8ca6f642b9a5f976
#
_cell.length_a   1.000
_cell.length_b   1.000
_cell.length_c   1.000
_cell.angle_alpha   90.00
_cell.angle_beta   90.00
_cell.angle_gamma   90.00
#
_symmetry.space_group_name_H-M   'P 1'
#
loop_
_entity.id
_entity.type
_entity.pdbx_description
1 polymer ?
#
loop_
_entity_poly.entity_id
_entity_poly.type
_entity_poly.pdbx_seq_one_letter_code
_entity_poly.pdbx_strand_id
1 'polypeptide(L)'
;VLDLTKVIAGPVCGRTLASHGAQVMRVGAAHLPVLESLVIDTGLGKRSAFLDLRSDSGVNRLRELACEADVFVQGYRPGTIARRGFAPDELAKIKPGIVYVTLSAYSHKGPWRDWRGFDSLTQSASGIVYEGTIAAGRERPHPLPCQALDHGTGYLAAFGAMVALKRRVEEGGSWMVRVSLAQTGQWIDRLGRVDGLTVVNPEEKDIGDLLETHTSPWGDVLHVKSPEVMSETAPYWET
;
A
#
# COMPACT_ATOMS: atom_id res chain seq x y z
N VAL A 1 -9.90 -9.77 1.14
CA VAL A 1 -8.56 -9.24 1.45
C VAL A 1 -8.50 -8.84 2.91
N LEU A 2 -7.47 -9.27 3.64
CA LEU A 2 -7.13 -8.73 4.97
C LEU A 2 -5.99 -7.71 4.83
N ASP A 3 -6.27 -6.47 5.17
CA ASP A 3 -5.32 -5.35 5.10
C ASP A 3 -4.87 -4.96 6.52
N LEU A 4 -3.65 -5.37 6.90
CA LEU A 4 -3.03 -5.07 8.20
C LEU A 4 -2.03 -3.91 8.09
N THR A 5 -2.20 -3.04 7.13
CA THR A 5 -1.25 -1.99 6.84
C THR A 5 -1.67 -0.63 7.38
N LYS A 6 -0.76 0.34 7.28
CA LYS A 6 -0.96 1.70 7.79
C LYS A 6 -0.22 2.70 6.92
N VAL A 7 -0.56 3.95 7.11
CA VAL A 7 0.00 5.13 6.47
C VAL A 7 -0.46 5.21 5.01
N ILE A 8 0.35 4.90 4.00
CA ILE A 8 0.00 5.10 2.60
C ILE A 8 0.19 3.81 1.77
N ALA A 9 1.39 3.29 1.62
CA ALA A 9 1.71 2.24 0.65
C ALA A 9 0.80 1.01 0.72
N GLY A 10 0.68 0.40 1.89
CA GLY A 10 -0.19 -0.75 2.07
C GLY A 10 -1.68 -0.40 1.95
N PRO A 11 -2.17 0.67 2.60
CA PRO A 11 -3.54 1.10 2.44
C PRO A 11 -3.93 1.44 0.99
N VAL A 12 -3.04 2.02 0.17
CA VAL A 12 -3.25 2.20 -1.28
C VAL A 12 -3.42 0.85 -1.99
N CYS A 13 -2.61 -0.16 -1.64
CA CYS A 13 -2.81 -1.51 -2.17
C CYS A 13 -4.24 -2.03 -1.89
N GLY A 14 -4.70 -1.93 -0.64
CA GLY A 14 -6.04 -2.36 -0.26
C GLY A 14 -7.13 -1.55 -0.96
N ARG A 15 -6.99 -0.21 -1.08
CA ARG A 15 -7.93 0.66 -1.80
C ARG A 15 -8.02 0.29 -3.28
N THR A 16 -6.87 0.06 -3.93
CA THR A 16 -6.83 -0.36 -5.33
C THR A 16 -7.47 -1.73 -5.53
N LEU A 17 -7.24 -2.69 -4.66
CA LEU A 17 -7.93 -3.98 -4.74
C LEU A 17 -9.44 -3.83 -4.54
N ALA A 18 -9.87 -2.92 -3.64
CA ALA A 18 -11.30 -2.63 -3.44
C ALA A 18 -11.92 -2.01 -4.68
N SER A 19 -11.26 -1.05 -5.37
CA SER A 19 -11.78 -0.43 -6.60
C SER A 19 -11.97 -1.44 -7.74
N HIS A 20 -11.27 -2.56 -7.68
CA HIS A 20 -11.43 -3.70 -8.60
C HIS A 20 -12.36 -4.80 -8.06
N GLY A 21 -13.23 -4.49 -7.09
CA GLY A 21 -14.28 -5.38 -6.60
C GLY A 21 -13.88 -6.35 -5.48
N ALA A 22 -12.68 -6.22 -4.90
CA ALA A 22 -12.31 -7.04 -3.76
C ALA A 22 -13.00 -6.54 -2.48
N GLN A 23 -13.56 -7.46 -1.70
CA GLN A 23 -13.98 -7.16 -0.33
C GLN A 23 -12.74 -7.01 0.55
N VAL A 24 -12.51 -5.81 1.07
CA VAL A 24 -11.33 -5.50 1.87
C VAL A 24 -11.70 -5.20 3.32
N MET A 25 -11.12 -5.97 4.25
CA MET A 25 -11.20 -5.72 5.68
C MET A 25 -9.89 -5.12 6.18
N ARG A 26 -9.93 -3.85 6.54
CA ARG A 26 -8.82 -3.20 7.24
C ARG A 26 -8.82 -3.62 8.70
N VAL A 27 -7.71 -4.19 9.16
CA VAL A 27 -7.53 -4.59 10.55
C VAL A 27 -6.56 -3.64 11.24
N GLY A 28 -7.09 -2.75 12.06
CA GLY A 28 -6.34 -1.82 12.89
C GLY A 28 -6.19 -2.29 14.33
N ALA A 29 -5.60 -1.43 15.17
CA ALA A 29 -5.59 -1.61 16.61
C ALA A 29 -5.76 -0.26 17.32
N ALA A 30 -6.65 -0.19 18.31
CA ALA A 30 -7.03 1.05 18.98
C ALA A 30 -5.85 1.77 19.68
N HIS A 31 -4.81 1.02 20.08
CA HIS A 31 -3.63 1.58 20.73
C HIS A 31 -2.56 2.11 19.77
N LEU A 32 -2.78 1.98 18.46
CA LEU A 32 -1.81 2.43 17.46
C LEU A 32 -2.24 3.80 16.91
N PRO A 33 -1.26 4.70 16.67
CA PRO A 33 -1.56 6.01 16.14
C PRO A 33 -2.21 5.91 14.75
N VAL A 34 -3.14 6.82 14.50
CA VAL A 34 -3.88 6.93 13.25
C VAL A 34 -3.71 8.33 12.70
N LEU A 35 -3.51 8.43 11.41
CA LEU A 35 -3.58 9.69 10.65
C LEU A 35 -4.94 9.69 9.94
N GLU A 36 -5.88 10.43 10.52
CA GLU A 36 -7.30 10.37 10.13
C GLU A 36 -7.52 10.68 8.65
N SER A 37 -6.90 11.74 8.13
CA SER A 37 -6.98 12.11 6.71
C SER A 37 -6.54 10.97 5.78
N LEU A 38 -5.47 10.25 6.13
CA LEU A 38 -5.01 9.11 5.34
C LEU A 38 -5.97 7.91 5.47
N VAL A 39 -6.62 7.74 6.62
CA VAL A 39 -7.62 6.67 6.78
C VAL A 39 -8.87 6.96 5.96
N ILE A 40 -9.30 8.22 5.89
CA ILE A 40 -10.42 8.63 5.05
C ILE A 40 -10.10 8.37 3.57
N ASP A 41 -8.98 8.91 3.07
CA ASP A 41 -8.56 8.75 1.68
C ASP A 41 -8.37 7.28 1.28
N THR A 42 -7.60 6.53 2.07
CA THR A 42 -7.29 5.14 1.73
C THR A 42 -8.34 4.13 2.21
N GLY A 43 -9.37 4.58 2.91
CA GLY A 43 -10.44 3.77 3.45
C GLY A 43 -11.59 3.47 2.48
N LEU A 44 -11.65 4.18 1.35
CA LEU A 44 -12.69 3.99 0.33
C LEU A 44 -12.81 2.52 -0.08
N GLY A 45 -14.04 2.01 -0.10
CA GLY A 45 -14.36 0.62 -0.43
C GLY A 45 -13.94 -0.43 0.61
N LYS A 46 -13.52 -0.02 1.82
CA LYS A 46 -13.06 -0.94 2.86
C LYS A 46 -14.00 -0.97 4.07
N ARG A 47 -14.14 -2.15 4.64
CA ARG A 47 -14.63 -2.33 6.01
C ARG A 47 -13.47 -2.23 6.99
N SER A 48 -13.72 -1.74 8.22
CA SER A 48 -12.70 -1.60 9.26
C SER A 48 -13.07 -2.35 10.52
N ALA A 49 -12.06 -3.00 11.12
CA ALA A 49 -12.16 -3.63 12.43
C ALA A 49 -10.90 -3.36 13.25
N PHE A 50 -11.02 -3.46 14.58
CA PHE A 50 -9.88 -3.35 15.49
C PHE A 50 -9.64 -4.69 16.18
N LEU A 51 -8.39 -5.17 16.12
CA LEU A 51 -7.93 -6.34 16.85
C LEU A 51 -6.65 -6.00 17.63
N ASP A 52 -6.63 -6.35 18.92
CA ASP A 52 -5.41 -6.23 19.70
C ASP A 52 -4.58 -7.51 19.59
N LEU A 53 -3.61 -7.50 18.69
CA LEU A 53 -2.72 -8.64 18.47
C LEU A 53 -1.71 -8.88 19.62
N ARG A 54 -1.78 -8.13 20.72
CA ARG A 54 -1.03 -8.42 21.95
C ARG A 54 -1.78 -9.45 22.80
N SER A 55 -3.07 -9.65 22.57
CA SER A 55 -3.90 -10.65 23.25
C SER A 55 -4.07 -11.91 22.39
N ASP A 56 -4.19 -13.06 23.06
CA ASP A 56 -4.44 -14.33 22.39
C ASP A 56 -5.79 -14.32 21.65
N SER A 57 -6.81 -13.68 22.23
CA SER A 57 -8.11 -13.53 21.58
C SER A 57 -8.03 -12.77 20.25
N GLY A 58 -7.25 -11.66 20.20
CA GLY A 58 -7.03 -10.90 18.98
C GLY A 58 -6.26 -11.69 17.92
N VAL A 59 -5.23 -12.43 18.35
CA VAL A 59 -4.45 -13.32 17.47
C VAL A 59 -5.34 -14.44 16.91
N ASN A 60 -6.15 -15.09 17.76
CA ASN A 60 -7.05 -16.15 17.34
C ASN A 60 -8.12 -15.63 16.37
N ARG A 61 -8.68 -14.45 16.64
CA ARG A 61 -9.63 -13.83 15.72
C ARG A 61 -9.02 -13.50 14.35
N LEU A 62 -7.79 -13.00 14.33
CA LEU A 62 -7.09 -12.76 13.05
C LEU A 62 -6.85 -14.09 12.30
N ARG A 63 -6.56 -15.17 13.01
CA ARG A 63 -6.39 -16.51 12.41
C ARG A 63 -7.69 -17.02 11.76
N GLU A 64 -8.82 -16.84 12.43
CA GLU A 64 -10.14 -17.16 11.86
C GLU A 64 -10.40 -16.37 10.57
N LEU A 65 -10.18 -15.06 10.59
CA LEU A 65 -10.33 -14.23 9.39
C LEU A 65 -9.38 -14.65 8.26
N ALA A 66 -8.16 -15.08 8.60
CA ALA A 66 -7.19 -15.54 7.61
C ALA A 66 -7.61 -16.84 6.90
N CYS A 67 -8.40 -17.71 7.56
CA CYS A 67 -8.96 -18.91 6.93
C CYS A 67 -9.90 -18.58 5.76
N GLU A 68 -10.52 -17.41 5.76
CA GLU A 68 -11.48 -16.97 4.74
C GLU A 68 -10.84 -16.02 3.70
N ALA A 69 -9.62 -15.53 3.96
CA ALA A 69 -8.99 -14.54 3.12
C ALA A 69 -8.29 -15.15 1.90
N ASP A 70 -8.45 -14.51 0.74
CA ASP A 70 -7.67 -14.84 -0.47
C ASP A 70 -6.32 -14.12 -0.47
N VAL A 71 -6.28 -12.90 0.06
CA VAL A 71 -5.08 -12.06 0.10
C VAL A 71 -4.87 -11.54 1.51
N PHE A 72 -3.64 -11.65 2.00
CA PHE A 72 -3.19 -11.12 3.28
C PHE A 72 -2.10 -10.07 3.04
N VAL A 73 -2.39 -8.81 3.33
CA VAL A 73 -1.49 -7.68 3.10
C VAL A 73 -0.93 -7.18 4.43
N GLN A 74 0.37 -7.08 4.55
CA GLN A 74 1.02 -6.58 5.76
C GLN A 74 2.22 -5.68 5.45
N GLY A 75 2.43 -4.68 6.30
CA GLY A 75 3.55 -3.73 6.26
C GLY A 75 4.27 -3.60 7.61
N TYR A 76 4.14 -4.58 8.49
CA TYR A 76 4.88 -4.60 9.75
C TYR A 76 6.37 -4.83 9.51
N ARG A 77 7.19 -4.42 10.47
CA ARG A 77 8.63 -4.73 10.42
C ARG A 77 8.86 -6.22 10.23
N PRO A 78 9.93 -6.60 9.51
CA PRO A 78 10.26 -7.99 9.29
C PRO A 78 10.21 -8.82 10.58
N GLY A 79 9.59 -9.98 10.51
CA GLY A 79 9.43 -10.90 11.62
C GLY A 79 8.36 -10.53 12.66
N THR A 80 7.79 -9.31 12.67
CA THR A 80 6.83 -8.91 13.71
C THR A 80 5.54 -9.73 13.64
N ILE A 81 4.94 -9.84 12.48
CA ILE A 81 3.70 -10.60 12.31
C ILE A 81 3.97 -12.11 12.26
N ALA A 82 5.15 -12.50 11.77
CA ALA A 82 5.58 -13.91 11.77
C ALA A 82 5.68 -14.49 13.19
N ARG A 83 6.26 -13.74 14.15
CA ARG A 83 6.31 -14.18 15.55
C ARG A 83 4.97 -14.38 16.22
N ARG A 84 3.87 -13.95 15.58
CA ARG A 84 2.48 -14.14 16.03
C ARG A 84 1.76 -15.27 15.31
N GLY A 85 2.48 -16.08 14.53
CA GLY A 85 1.92 -17.21 13.80
C GLY A 85 1.34 -16.86 12.43
N PHE A 86 1.79 -15.74 11.84
CA PHE A 86 1.36 -15.29 10.50
C PHE A 86 2.55 -15.13 9.55
N ALA A 87 3.53 -16.04 9.63
CA ALA A 87 4.55 -16.16 8.60
C ALA A 87 3.92 -16.69 7.28
N PRO A 88 4.53 -16.42 6.12
CA PRO A 88 3.98 -16.89 4.84
C PRO A 88 3.68 -18.39 4.81
N ASP A 89 4.61 -19.21 5.31
CA ASP A 89 4.46 -20.67 5.33
C ASP A 89 3.36 -21.13 6.31
N GLU A 90 3.17 -20.39 7.42
CA GLU A 90 2.10 -20.67 8.39
C GLU A 90 0.74 -20.30 7.81
N LEU A 91 0.64 -19.14 7.17
CA LEU A 91 -0.60 -18.74 6.49
C LEU A 91 -0.94 -19.66 5.32
N ALA A 92 0.03 -20.16 4.57
CA ALA A 92 -0.20 -21.13 3.51
C ALA A 92 -0.74 -22.48 4.04
N LYS A 93 -0.42 -22.84 5.30
CA LYS A 93 -1.01 -24.02 5.97
C LYS A 93 -2.43 -23.75 6.46
N ILE A 94 -2.68 -22.54 7.00
CA ILE A 94 -4.01 -22.12 7.49
C ILE A 94 -4.98 -22.00 6.30
N LYS A 95 -4.54 -21.38 5.22
CA LYS A 95 -5.32 -21.15 4.00
C LYS A 95 -4.49 -21.53 2.78
N PRO A 96 -4.52 -22.78 2.32
CA PRO A 96 -3.91 -23.16 1.06
C PRO A 96 -4.46 -22.31 -0.10
N GLY A 97 -3.55 -21.79 -0.92
CA GLY A 97 -3.91 -20.86 -1.99
C GLY A 97 -3.88 -19.37 -1.59
N ILE A 98 -3.53 -19.04 -0.36
CA ILE A 98 -3.45 -17.62 0.05
C ILE A 98 -2.35 -16.86 -0.72
N VAL A 99 -2.64 -15.62 -1.06
CA VAL A 99 -1.65 -14.66 -1.59
C VAL A 99 -1.15 -13.79 -0.44
N TYR A 100 0.13 -13.90 -0.13
CA TYR A 100 0.78 -13.11 0.93
C TYR A 100 1.50 -11.92 0.33
N VAL A 101 1.03 -10.71 0.62
CA VAL A 101 1.64 -9.46 0.18
C VAL A 101 2.39 -8.83 1.34
N THR A 102 3.67 -8.54 1.15
CA THR A 102 4.49 -7.87 2.16
C THR A 102 5.24 -6.69 1.57
N LEU A 103 5.21 -5.59 2.29
CA LEU A 103 5.91 -4.37 1.92
C LEU A 103 6.88 -3.94 3.04
N SER A 104 7.98 -3.33 2.63
CA SER A 104 9.01 -2.82 3.54
C SER A 104 9.69 -1.58 2.93
N ALA A 105 10.44 -0.83 3.73
CA ALA A 105 11.19 0.31 3.21
C ALA A 105 12.36 -0.12 2.30
N TYR A 106 13.21 -1.05 2.79
CA TYR A 106 14.50 -1.36 2.17
C TYR A 106 14.62 -2.80 1.63
N SER A 107 13.48 -3.48 1.35
CA SER A 107 13.48 -4.86 0.88
C SER A 107 13.71 -5.89 2.01
N HIS A 108 13.67 -7.17 1.63
CA HIS A 108 13.88 -8.31 2.53
C HIS A 108 15.33 -8.83 2.52
N LYS A 109 16.18 -8.23 1.71
CA LYS A 109 17.60 -8.55 1.55
C LYS A 109 18.46 -7.30 1.78
N GLY A 110 19.75 -7.54 1.99
CA GLY A 110 20.72 -6.47 2.18
C GLY A 110 20.85 -6.00 3.63
N PRO A 111 21.81 -5.10 3.89
CA PRO A 111 22.15 -4.68 5.25
C PRO A 111 21.06 -3.86 5.94
N TRP A 112 20.17 -3.22 5.18
CA TRP A 112 19.10 -2.37 5.71
C TRP A 112 17.75 -3.07 5.80
N ARG A 113 17.65 -4.36 5.53
CA ARG A 113 16.39 -5.12 5.52
C ARG A 113 15.54 -4.96 6.78
N ASP A 114 16.16 -4.74 7.93
CA ASP A 114 15.50 -4.63 9.23
C ASP A 114 15.31 -3.16 9.67
N TRP A 115 15.74 -2.20 8.86
CA TRP A 115 15.66 -0.79 9.18
C TRP A 115 14.25 -0.25 8.96
N ARG A 116 13.93 0.78 9.74
CA ARG A 116 12.70 1.56 9.58
C ARG A 116 12.86 2.53 8.43
N GLY A 117 11.77 2.76 7.71
CA GLY A 117 11.70 3.80 6.71
C GLY A 117 10.26 4.13 6.38
N PHE A 118 10.04 5.40 6.12
CA PHE A 118 8.88 5.93 5.44
C PHE A 118 9.34 6.50 4.10
N ASP A 119 8.43 6.92 3.27
CA ASP A 119 8.72 7.43 1.93
C ASP A 119 9.83 8.48 1.93
N SER A 120 9.64 9.61 2.61
CA SER A 120 10.60 10.72 2.62
C SER A 120 11.99 10.32 3.16
N LEU A 121 12.03 9.41 4.15
CA LEU A 121 13.30 8.85 4.63
C LEU A 121 13.95 7.96 3.56
N THR A 122 13.15 7.18 2.84
CA THR A 122 13.66 6.31 1.77
C THR A 122 14.12 7.14 0.56
N GLN A 123 13.40 8.21 0.18
CA GLN A 123 13.84 9.16 -0.83
C GLN A 123 15.21 9.77 -0.46
N SER A 124 15.39 10.16 0.80
CA SER A 124 16.66 10.71 1.29
C SER A 124 17.79 9.68 1.25
N ALA A 125 17.52 8.47 1.74
CA ALA A 125 18.52 7.39 1.82
C ALA A 125 18.91 6.82 0.45
N SER A 126 18.03 6.89 -0.56
CA SER A 126 18.28 6.40 -1.92
C SER A 126 18.93 7.42 -2.86
N GLY A 127 19.15 8.66 -2.41
CA GLY A 127 19.75 9.71 -3.23
C GLY A 127 18.76 10.59 -4.00
N ILE A 128 17.48 10.23 -4.08
CA ILE A 128 16.46 11.00 -4.81
C ILE A 128 16.41 12.46 -4.34
N VAL A 129 16.44 12.68 -3.03
CA VAL A 129 16.43 14.04 -2.46
C VAL A 129 17.70 14.81 -2.83
N TYR A 130 18.87 14.16 -2.84
CA TYR A 130 20.13 14.77 -3.22
C TYR A 130 20.10 15.19 -4.69
N GLU A 131 19.70 14.32 -5.58
CA GLU A 131 19.57 14.63 -7.01
C GLU A 131 18.57 15.76 -7.26
N GLY A 132 17.40 15.73 -6.61
CA GLY A 132 16.42 16.81 -6.68
C GLY A 132 16.99 18.14 -6.20
N THR A 133 17.79 18.13 -5.14
CA THR A 133 18.46 19.31 -4.60
C THR A 133 19.43 19.94 -5.62
N ILE A 134 20.28 19.10 -6.24
CA ILE A 134 21.24 19.54 -7.26
C ILE A 134 20.49 20.06 -8.51
N ALA A 135 19.53 19.30 -9.02
CA ALA A 135 18.78 19.69 -10.21
C ALA A 135 18.00 20.99 -10.03
N ALA A 136 17.46 21.24 -8.84
CA ALA A 136 16.75 22.48 -8.51
C ALA A 136 17.68 23.65 -8.14
N GLY A 137 19.01 23.47 -8.10
CA GLY A 137 19.98 24.51 -7.68
C GLY A 137 19.74 25.03 -6.25
N ARG A 138 19.25 24.16 -5.33
CA ARG A 138 18.89 24.54 -3.96
C ARG A 138 19.96 24.10 -2.96
N GLU A 139 20.04 24.82 -1.85
CA GLU A 139 20.89 24.45 -0.71
C GLU A 139 20.15 23.51 0.28
N ARG A 140 18.81 23.52 0.24
CA ARG A 140 17.98 22.71 1.12
C ARG A 140 17.50 21.43 0.41
N PRO A 141 17.30 20.34 1.15
CA PRO A 141 16.76 19.10 0.60
C PRO A 141 15.51 19.33 -0.25
N HIS A 142 15.48 18.74 -1.45
CA HIS A 142 14.37 18.88 -2.39
C HIS A 142 13.83 17.49 -2.75
N PRO A 143 12.89 16.95 -1.95
CA PRO A 143 12.24 15.67 -2.23
C PRO A 143 11.28 15.78 -3.41
N LEU A 144 10.79 14.63 -3.87
CA LEU A 144 9.62 14.60 -4.76
C LEU A 144 8.43 15.33 -4.12
N PRO A 145 7.56 15.95 -4.91
CA PRO A 145 6.46 16.76 -4.40
C PRO A 145 5.36 15.98 -3.70
N CYS A 146 5.45 14.66 -3.70
CA CYS A 146 4.50 13.75 -3.05
C CYS A 146 5.21 12.51 -2.51
N GLN A 147 4.46 11.64 -1.81
CA GLN A 147 4.93 10.34 -1.34
C GLN A 147 4.89 9.31 -2.48
N ALA A 148 5.66 9.60 -3.54
CA ALA A 148 5.64 8.83 -4.80
C ALA A 148 6.06 7.36 -4.61
N LEU A 149 6.99 7.10 -3.68
CA LEU A 149 7.42 5.72 -3.39
C LEU A 149 6.31 4.94 -2.70
N ASP A 150 5.58 5.55 -1.77
CA ASP A 150 4.45 4.92 -1.08
C ASP A 150 3.33 4.59 -2.06
N HIS A 151 2.86 5.57 -2.83
CA HIS A 151 1.78 5.37 -3.80
C HIS A 151 2.18 4.34 -4.87
N GLY A 152 3.36 4.49 -5.48
CA GLY A 152 3.87 3.54 -6.47
C GLY A 152 4.01 2.13 -5.91
N THR A 153 4.52 1.98 -4.68
CA THR A 153 4.62 0.67 -4.02
C THR A 153 3.25 0.07 -3.75
N GLY A 154 2.27 0.88 -3.38
CA GLY A 154 0.88 0.44 -3.17
C GLY A 154 0.26 -0.13 -4.44
N TYR A 155 0.36 0.59 -5.56
CA TYR A 155 -0.12 0.10 -6.86
C TYR A 155 0.62 -1.15 -7.33
N LEU A 156 1.94 -1.20 -7.20
CA LEU A 156 2.72 -2.40 -7.56
C LEU A 156 2.36 -3.60 -6.68
N ALA A 157 2.05 -3.38 -5.40
CA ALA A 157 1.57 -4.42 -4.50
C ALA A 157 0.21 -4.97 -4.92
N ALA A 158 -0.74 -4.10 -5.28
CA ALA A 158 -2.05 -4.49 -5.78
C ALA A 158 -1.95 -5.26 -7.11
N PHE A 159 -1.17 -4.74 -8.05
CA PHE A 159 -0.88 -5.43 -9.32
C PHE A 159 -0.27 -6.81 -9.08
N GLY A 160 0.74 -6.90 -8.21
CA GLY A 160 1.35 -8.18 -7.85
C GLY A 160 0.37 -9.16 -7.22
N ALA A 161 -0.56 -8.67 -6.37
CA ALA A 161 -1.62 -9.50 -5.79
C ALA A 161 -2.56 -10.05 -6.86
N MET A 162 -3.00 -9.22 -7.81
CA MET A 162 -3.85 -9.65 -8.93
C MET A 162 -3.17 -10.68 -9.82
N VAL A 163 -1.89 -10.46 -10.16
CA VAL A 163 -1.08 -11.44 -10.90
C VAL A 163 -0.95 -12.75 -10.13
N ALA A 164 -0.72 -12.69 -8.82
CA ALA A 164 -0.63 -13.88 -7.99
C ALA A 164 -1.96 -14.64 -7.89
N LEU A 165 -3.09 -13.93 -7.82
CA LEU A 165 -4.43 -14.54 -7.86
C LEU A 165 -4.68 -15.24 -9.20
N LYS A 166 -4.29 -14.61 -10.32
CA LYS A 166 -4.37 -15.25 -11.64
C LYS A 166 -3.53 -16.53 -11.70
N ARG A 167 -2.27 -16.46 -11.27
CA ARG A 167 -1.38 -17.63 -11.23
C ARG A 167 -1.91 -18.73 -10.31
N ARG A 168 -2.52 -18.38 -9.19
CA ARG A 168 -3.18 -19.34 -8.31
C ARG A 168 -4.24 -20.17 -9.05
N VAL A 169 -5.01 -19.53 -9.92
CA VAL A 169 -6.02 -20.22 -10.74
C VAL A 169 -5.39 -21.13 -11.79
N GLU A 170 -4.31 -20.69 -12.42
CA GLU A 170 -3.64 -21.40 -13.51
C GLU A 170 -2.67 -22.49 -13.02
N GLU A 171 -1.93 -22.23 -11.94
CA GLU A 171 -0.80 -23.04 -11.47
C GLU A 171 -1.07 -23.67 -10.08
N GLY A 172 -2.11 -23.21 -9.37
CA GLY A 172 -2.38 -23.58 -7.98
C GLY A 172 -1.41 -22.98 -6.98
N GLY A 173 -1.42 -23.50 -5.75
CA GLY A 173 -0.48 -23.13 -4.70
C GLY A 173 -0.74 -21.77 -4.06
N SER A 174 0.07 -21.46 -3.06
CA SER A 174 0.10 -20.15 -2.38
C SER A 174 1.21 -19.27 -2.95
N TRP A 175 1.00 -17.97 -2.99
CA TRP A 175 1.90 -17.04 -3.66
C TRP A 175 2.36 -15.95 -2.71
N MET A 176 3.59 -15.47 -2.91
CA MET A 176 4.16 -14.38 -2.13
C MET A 176 4.55 -13.23 -3.03
N VAL A 177 4.03 -12.05 -2.73
CA VAL A 177 4.37 -10.76 -3.35
C VAL A 177 5.21 -9.95 -2.38
N ARG A 178 6.39 -9.52 -2.82
CA ARG A 178 7.29 -8.65 -2.04
C ARG A 178 7.55 -7.36 -2.78
N VAL A 179 7.25 -6.25 -2.15
CA VAL A 179 7.53 -4.92 -2.66
C VAL A 179 8.29 -4.08 -1.62
N SER A 180 8.99 -3.07 -2.06
CA SER A 180 9.65 -2.13 -1.14
C SER A 180 9.78 -0.74 -1.73
N LEU A 181 9.76 0.28 -0.87
CA LEU A 181 9.89 1.68 -1.27
C LEU A 181 11.20 1.91 -2.04
N ALA A 182 12.31 1.36 -1.57
CA ALA A 182 13.60 1.51 -2.23
C ALA A 182 13.62 0.90 -3.64
N GLN A 183 12.95 -0.25 -3.87
CA GLN A 183 12.82 -0.84 -5.20
C GLN A 183 11.93 0.01 -6.11
N THR A 184 10.86 0.56 -5.59
CA THR A 184 10.00 1.50 -6.30
C THR A 184 10.79 2.76 -6.68
N GLY A 185 11.59 3.31 -5.76
CA GLY A 185 12.48 4.42 -6.05
C GLY A 185 13.47 4.13 -7.18
N GLN A 186 14.09 2.96 -7.16
CA GLN A 186 14.97 2.52 -8.25
C GLN A 186 14.23 2.31 -9.58
N TRP A 187 12.99 1.84 -9.52
CA TRP A 187 12.18 1.70 -10.71
C TRP A 187 11.84 3.08 -11.30
N ILE A 188 11.42 4.05 -10.49
CA ILE A 188 11.18 5.43 -10.92
C ILE A 188 12.46 6.03 -11.52
N ASP A 189 13.61 5.84 -10.87
CA ASP A 189 14.90 6.32 -11.34
C ASP A 189 15.24 5.81 -12.75
N ARG A 190 14.97 4.53 -13.02
CA ARG A 190 15.21 3.90 -14.33
C ARG A 190 14.28 4.37 -15.45
N LEU A 191 13.19 5.03 -15.14
CA LEU A 191 12.31 5.66 -16.14
C LEU A 191 12.97 6.88 -16.80
N GLY A 192 14.08 7.36 -16.22
CA GLY A 192 14.83 8.50 -16.72
C GLY A 192 14.39 9.83 -16.12
N ARG A 193 14.84 10.90 -16.70
CA ARG A 193 14.56 12.26 -16.26
C ARG A 193 13.83 13.02 -17.35
N VAL A 194 12.96 13.91 -16.94
CA VAL A 194 12.25 14.85 -17.81
C VAL A 194 12.55 16.27 -17.36
N ASP A 195 12.55 17.21 -18.29
CA ASP A 195 12.61 18.63 -17.96
C ASP A 195 11.28 19.04 -17.34
N GLY A 196 11.27 19.28 -16.04
CA GLY A 196 10.02 19.51 -15.33
C GLY A 196 10.10 20.35 -14.07
N LEU A 197 11.30 20.83 -13.70
CA LEU A 197 11.49 21.66 -12.50
C LEU A 197 10.81 23.03 -12.58
N THR A 198 10.45 23.46 -13.78
CA THR A 198 9.71 24.72 -14.05
C THR A 198 8.20 24.52 -14.09
N VAL A 199 7.71 23.30 -13.96
CA VAL A 199 6.27 23.01 -13.94
C VAL A 199 5.64 23.62 -12.69
N VAL A 200 4.61 24.44 -12.89
CA VAL A 200 3.84 25.03 -11.81
C VAL A 200 2.95 23.94 -11.19
N ASN A 201 2.89 23.89 -9.87
CA ASN A 201 1.95 23.00 -9.19
C ASN A 201 0.51 23.34 -9.60
N PRO A 202 -0.30 22.34 -9.98
CA PRO A 202 -1.70 22.58 -10.32
C PRO A 202 -2.48 23.06 -9.09
N GLU A 203 -3.39 24.00 -9.30
CA GLU A 203 -4.39 24.37 -8.30
C GLU A 203 -5.62 23.46 -8.42
N GLU A 204 -6.48 23.43 -7.41
CA GLU A 204 -7.70 22.59 -7.41
C GLU A 204 -8.56 22.84 -8.65
N LYS A 205 -8.68 24.09 -9.10
CA LYS A 205 -9.44 24.46 -10.31
C LYS A 205 -8.84 23.83 -11.59
N ASP A 206 -7.54 23.51 -11.60
CA ASP A 206 -6.85 22.95 -12.76
C ASP A 206 -6.99 21.43 -12.85
N ILE A 207 -7.45 20.79 -11.75
CA ILE A 207 -7.61 19.33 -11.63
C ILE A 207 -9.04 18.91 -11.38
N GLY A 208 -10.02 19.80 -11.57
CA GLY A 208 -11.44 19.52 -11.27
C GLY A 208 -12.00 18.32 -12.02
N ASP A 209 -11.52 18.06 -13.23
CA ASP A 209 -11.88 16.90 -14.05
C ASP A 209 -11.29 15.57 -13.51
N LEU A 210 -10.25 15.64 -12.65
CA LEU A 210 -9.63 14.50 -12.00
C LEU A 210 -10.25 14.21 -10.61
N LEU A 211 -11.19 15.03 -10.16
CA LEU A 211 -11.83 14.88 -8.86
C LEU A 211 -13.22 14.28 -9.00
N GLU A 212 -13.64 13.57 -7.98
CA GLU A 212 -15.01 13.08 -7.82
C GLU A 212 -15.42 13.08 -6.34
N THR A 213 -16.72 13.15 -6.09
CA THR A 213 -17.27 13.09 -4.74
C THR A 213 -17.86 11.71 -4.49
N HIS A 214 -17.50 11.12 -3.37
CA HIS A 214 -18.02 9.83 -2.90
C HIS A 214 -18.69 10.02 -1.54
N THR A 215 -19.93 9.54 -1.40
CA THR A 215 -20.63 9.54 -0.11
C THR A 215 -20.13 8.38 0.73
N SER A 216 -19.70 8.67 1.95
CA SER A 216 -19.11 7.72 2.86
C SER A 216 -19.68 7.89 4.28
N PRO A 217 -19.37 6.97 5.23
CA PRO A 217 -19.70 7.18 6.64
C PRO A 217 -19.09 8.44 7.29
N TRP A 218 -18.09 9.05 6.63
CA TRP A 218 -17.48 10.32 7.03
C TRP A 218 -18.19 11.55 6.43
N GLY A 219 -19.24 11.34 5.64
CA GLY A 219 -19.88 12.33 4.81
C GLY A 219 -19.38 12.30 3.36
N ASP A 220 -19.65 13.37 2.63
CA ASP A 220 -19.18 13.49 1.26
C ASP A 220 -17.70 13.81 1.23
N VAL A 221 -16.93 12.95 0.58
CA VAL A 221 -15.47 13.05 0.45
C VAL A 221 -15.13 13.38 -0.99
N LEU A 222 -14.55 14.56 -1.20
CA LEU A 222 -13.95 14.93 -2.49
C LEU A 222 -12.55 14.29 -2.58
N HIS A 223 -12.31 13.49 -3.58
CA HIS A 223 -11.04 12.78 -3.75
C HIS A 223 -10.63 12.69 -5.22
N VAL A 224 -9.38 12.33 -5.47
CA VAL A 224 -8.88 12.06 -6.83
C VAL A 224 -9.50 10.76 -7.34
N LYS A 225 -10.01 10.77 -8.57
CA LYS A 225 -10.52 9.58 -9.25
C LYS A 225 -9.48 8.47 -9.29
N SER A 226 -9.95 7.24 -9.45
CA SER A 226 -9.08 6.11 -9.73
C SER A 226 -8.27 6.39 -11.00
N PRO A 227 -6.93 6.21 -10.99
CA PRO A 227 -6.10 6.56 -12.15
C PRO A 227 -6.24 5.57 -13.31
N GLU A 228 -6.72 4.38 -13.02
CA GLU A 228 -6.93 3.34 -14.02
C GLU A 228 -8.26 3.52 -14.76
N VAL A 229 -8.22 3.36 -16.08
CA VAL A 229 -9.41 3.32 -16.95
C VAL A 229 -9.51 1.92 -17.55
N MET A 230 -10.60 1.21 -17.23
CA MET A 230 -10.84 -0.16 -17.68
C MET A 230 -11.99 -0.18 -18.70
N SER A 231 -11.83 -0.96 -19.76
CA SER A 231 -12.83 -1.04 -20.85
C SER A 231 -14.12 -1.74 -20.42
N GLU A 232 -14.03 -2.78 -19.58
CA GLU A 232 -15.16 -3.65 -19.21
C GLU A 232 -15.59 -3.48 -17.74
N THR A 233 -14.66 -3.17 -16.85
CA THR A 233 -14.89 -3.09 -15.41
C THR A 233 -14.37 -1.77 -14.87
N ALA A 234 -15.19 -0.74 -14.93
CA ALA A 234 -14.82 0.57 -14.36
C ALA A 234 -14.51 0.42 -12.87
N PRO A 235 -13.47 1.08 -12.36
CA PRO A 235 -13.19 1.13 -10.92
C PRO A 235 -14.37 1.72 -10.15
N TYR A 236 -14.69 1.16 -9.00
CA TYR A 236 -15.73 1.68 -8.11
C TYR A 236 -15.43 1.32 -6.65
N TRP A 237 -16.05 2.02 -5.70
CA TRP A 237 -16.00 1.67 -4.29
C TRP A 237 -17.41 1.43 -3.76
N GLU A 238 -17.58 0.32 -3.04
CA GLU A 238 -18.79 0.12 -2.25
C GLU A 238 -18.84 1.13 -1.09
N THR A 239 -20.02 1.64 -0.80
CA THR A 239 -20.29 2.56 0.31
C THR A 239 -20.38 1.81 1.64
#